data_a5d449325a8741401fcbd595903fd5d4
#
_entry.id   a5d449325a8741401fcbd595903fd5d4
#
_cell.length_a   1.000
_cell.length_b   1.000
_cell.length_c   1.000
_cell.angle_alpha   90.00
_cell.angle_beta   90.00
_cell.angle_gamma   90.00
#
_symmetry.space_group_name_H-M   'P 1'
#
loop_
_entity.id
_entity.type
_entity.pdbx_description
1 polymer ?
#
loop_
_entity_poly.entity_id
_entity_poly.type
_entity_poly.pdbx_seq_one_letter_code
_entity_poly.pdbx_strand_id
1 'polypeptide(L)'
;MENFHQQEHLECIQVIENNIMEARATSRYNRQSARKIRKVLDNVRQYRVGDAINYLHFSPEKASVVIEKTIRSAVANLMQIEGNNEFDPNTFGIKEAFVNQGPVMKRFRAASMGRAARLRRPSSHLTIVVTTE
;
A
#
# COMPACT_ATOMS: atom_id res chain seq x y z
N MET A 1 -17.25 -44.59 -12.41
CA MET A 1 -16.42 -43.77 -13.33
C MET A 1 -16.59 -42.26 -13.18
N GLU A 2 -17.56 -41.79 -12.42
CA GLU A 2 -17.82 -40.34 -12.25
C GLU A 2 -16.96 -39.66 -11.18
N ASN A 3 -16.29 -40.38 -10.27
CA ASN A 3 -15.53 -39.80 -9.19
C ASN A 3 -14.10 -39.34 -9.58
N PHE A 4 -13.54 -39.79 -10.68
CA PHE A 4 -12.18 -39.43 -11.11
C PHE A 4 -12.09 -38.00 -11.65
N HIS A 5 -13.09 -37.56 -12.43
CA HIS A 5 -13.12 -36.18 -12.98
C HIS A 5 -13.39 -35.10 -11.92
N GLN A 6 -14.11 -35.43 -10.85
CA GLN A 6 -14.33 -34.48 -9.75
C GLN A 6 -13.11 -34.32 -8.88
N GLN A 7 -12.28 -35.33 -8.68
CA GLN A 7 -11.03 -35.22 -7.93
C GLN A 7 -9.98 -34.39 -8.68
N GLU A 8 -9.81 -34.59 -9.97
CA GLU A 8 -8.90 -33.78 -10.79
C GLU A 8 -9.29 -32.28 -10.81
N HIS A 9 -10.59 -31.99 -10.80
CA HIS A 9 -11.07 -30.60 -10.76
C HIS A 9 -10.84 -29.92 -9.41
N LEU A 10 -10.94 -30.68 -8.31
CA LEU A 10 -10.67 -30.17 -6.96
C LEU A 10 -9.17 -29.98 -6.72
N GLU A 11 -8.32 -30.87 -7.24
CA GLU A 11 -6.85 -30.70 -7.18
C GLU A 11 -6.38 -29.51 -8.02
N CYS A 12 -6.97 -29.28 -9.22
CA CYS A 12 -6.69 -28.08 -10.01
C CYS A 12 -7.08 -26.78 -9.27
N ILE A 13 -8.21 -26.77 -8.57
CA ILE A 13 -8.65 -25.60 -7.80
C ILE A 13 -7.73 -25.35 -6.60
N GLN A 14 -7.28 -26.38 -5.89
CA GLN A 14 -6.32 -26.25 -4.80
C GLN A 14 -4.92 -25.80 -5.27
N VAL A 15 -4.48 -26.22 -6.44
CA VAL A 15 -3.21 -25.79 -7.04
C VAL A 15 -3.27 -24.31 -7.46
N ILE A 16 -4.43 -23.82 -7.88
CA ILE A 16 -4.62 -22.40 -8.24
C ILE A 16 -4.62 -21.51 -6.98
N GLU A 17 -5.21 -21.95 -5.86
CA GLU A 17 -5.22 -21.20 -4.61
C GLU A 17 -3.82 -21.10 -3.95
N ASN A 18 -2.92 -22.05 -4.21
CA ASN A 18 -1.57 -22.08 -3.61
C ASN A 18 -0.51 -21.25 -4.35
N ASN A 19 -0.85 -20.61 -5.46
CA ASN A 19 0.13 -19.85 -6.27
C ASN A 19 -0.04 -18.33 -6.19
N ILE A 20 -0.88 -17.83 -5.29
CA ILE A 20 -1.02 -16.38 -5.05
C ILE A 20 0.13 -15.93 -4.15
N MET A 21 1.09 -15.24 -4.75
CA MET A 21 2.21 -14.67 -4.00
C MET A 21 1.84 -13.27 -3.49
N GLU A 22 2.26 -12.96 -2.27
CA GLU A 22 2.00 -11.69 -1.62
C GLU A 22 3.29 -11.07 -1.13
N ALA A 23 3.43 -9.78 -1.32
CA ALA A 23 4.54 -9.02 -0.75
C ALA A 23 4.05 -7.76 -0.05
N ARG A 24 4.70 -7.45 1.05
CA ARG A 24 4.38 -6.32 1.91
C ARG A 24 5.49 -5.28 1.89
N ALA A 25 5.11 -4.01 1.83
CA ALA A 25 6.00 -2.89 2.12
C ALA A 25 5.40 -1.96 3.16
N THR A 26 6.25 -1.42 4.03
CA THR A 26 5.85 -0.50 5.09
C THR A 26 6.73 0.74 5.10
N SER A 27 6.11 1.91 4.95
CA SER A 27 6.75 3.21 5.14
C SER A 27 6.41 3.74 6.52
N ARG A 28 7.42 3.90 7.38
CA ARG A 28 7.24 4.34 8.77
C ARG A 28 7.58 5.82 8.95
N TYR A 29 6.98 6.44 9.98
CA TYR A 29 7.24 7.81 10.41
C TYR A 29 7.07 8.88 9.34
N ASN A 30 6.10 8.70 8.44
CA ASN A 30 5.76 9.73 7.46
C ASN A 30 5.27 10.99 8.15
N ARG A 31 5.85 12.14 7.80
CA ARG A 31 5.51 13.45 8.41
C ARG A 31 4.21 14.03 7.84
N GLN A 32 3.17 13.20 7.83
CA GLN A 32 1.80 13.58 7.46
C GLN A 32 0.82 12.89 8.39
N SER A 33 -0.36 13.50 8.56
CA SER A 33 -1.41 12.86 9.34
C SER A 33 -2.00 11.67 8.57
N ALA A 34 -2.33 10.59 9.28
CA ALA A 34 -2.94 9.41 8.70
C ALA A 34 -4.23 9.74 7.91
N ARG A 35 -5.03 10.72 8.38
CA ARG A 35 -6.24 11.17 7.71
C ARG A 35 -6.00 11.70 6.29
N LYS A 36 -4.91 12.47 6.09
CA LYS A 36 -4.57 13.01 4.76
C LYS A 36 -4.09 11.93 3.81
N ILE A 37 -3.32 10.95 4.31
CA ILE A 37 -2.85 9.84 3.48
C ILE A 37 -4.00 8.91 3.13
N ARG A 38 -4.92 8.61 4.07
CA ARG A 38 -6.10 7.77 3.80
C ARG A 38 -6.96 8.30 2.68
N LYS A 39 -7.20 9.62 2.64
CA LYS A 39 -7.97 10.24 1.57
C LYS A 39 -7.44 9.90 0.17
N VAL A 40 -6.13 9.94 -0.02
CA VAL A 40 -5.51 9.60 -1.32
C VAL A 40 -5.49 8.09 -1.54
N LEU A 41 -5.23 7.33 -0.46
CA LEU A 41 -5.16 5.88 -0.52
C LEU A 41 -6.50 5.24 -0.89
N ASP A 42 -7.61 5.80 -0.40
CA ASP A 42 -8.96 5.28 -0.69
C ASP A 42 -9.29 5.39 -2.19
N ASN A 43 -8.75 6.37 -2.90
CA ASN A 43 -8.92 6.51 -4.34
C ASN A 43 -8.14 5.44 -5.13
N VAL A 44 -7.08 4.90 -4.54
CA VAL A 44 -6.12 4.02 -5.23
C VAL A 44 -6.36 2.54 -4.95
N ARG A 45 -7.07 2.22 -3.87
CA ARG A 45 -7.31 0.83 -3.44
C ARG A 45 -7.95 -0.09 -4.48
N GLN A 46 -8.74 0.49 -5.39
CA GLN A 46 -9.50 -0.26 -6.39
C GLN A 46 -8.76 -0.44 -7.71
N TYR A 47 -7.60 0.20 -7.85
CA TYR A 47 -6.83 0.15 -9.08
C TYR A 47 -5.80 -0.98 -9.06
N ARG A 48 -5.47 -1.47 -10.25
CA ARG A 48 -4.28 -2.28 -10.46
C ARG A 48 -3.03 -1.44 -10.23
N VAL A 49 -1.93 -2.09 -9.93
CA VAL A 49 -0.68 -1.41 -9.56
C VAL A 49 -0.22 -0.42 -10.64
N GLY A 50 -0.32 -0.77 -11.93
CA GLY A 50 0.05 0.12 -13.04
C GLY A 50 -0.76 1.42 -13.05
N ASP A 51 -2.09 1.29 -12.99
CA ASP A 51 -3.00 2.43 -12.98
C ASP A 51 -2.85 3.26 -11.71
N ALA A 52 -2.63 2.59 -10.57
CA ALA A 52 -2.37 3.25 -9.29
C ALA A 52 -1.12 4.13 -9.33
N ILE A 53 -0.02 3.63 -9.90
CA ILE A 53 1.22 4.39 -10.05
C ILE A 53 1.02 5.59 -10.97
N ASN A 54 0.34 5.41 -12.11
CA ASN A 54 0.05 6.48 -13.05
C ASN A 54 -0.83 7.57 -12.39
N TYR A 55 -1.90 7.18 -11.70
CA TYR A 55 -2.76 8.13 -10.98
C TYR A 55 -1.97 8.93 -9.94
N LEU A 56 -1.13 8.26 -9.14
CA LEU A 56 -0.35 8.89 -8.08
C LEU A 56 0.73 9.83 -8.63
N HIS A 57 1.34 9.48 -9.76
CA HIS A 57 2.37 10.29 -10.40
C HIS A 57 1.84 11.67 -10.84
N PHE A 58 0.64 11.71 -11.37
CA PHE A 58 -0.01 12.96 -11.82
C PHE A 58 -0.80 13.69 -10.72
N SER A 59 -0.94 13.08 -9.54
CA SER A 59 -1.66 13.70 -8.43
C SER A 59 -0.82 14.79 -7.74
N PRO A 60 -1.36 16.01 -7.55
CA PRO A 60 -0.66 17.12 -6.90
C PRO A 60 -0.53 16.96 -5.38
N GLU A 61 -1.12 15.92 -4.81
CA GLU A 61 -1.15 15.73 -3.37
C GLU A 61 0.19 15.21 -2.81
N LYS A 62 0.68 15.84 -1.74
CA LYS A 62 1.93 15.43 -1.09
C LYS A 62 1.96 13.97 -0.64
N ALA A 63 0.80 13.38 -0.34
CA ALA A 63 0.68 11.99 0.04
C ALA A 63 0.99 11.01 -1.09
N SER A 64 0.75 11.41 -2.35
CA SER A 64 0.93 10.58 -3.54
C SER A 64 2.35 10.05 -3.66
N VAL A 65 3.35 10.90 -3.43
CA VAL A 65 4.77 10.52 -3.53
C VAL A 65 5.14 9.40 -2.53
N VAL A 66 4.60 9.45 -1.32
CA VAL A 66 4.88 8.43 -0.30
C VAL A 66 4.20 7.12 -0.66
N ILE A 67 2.95 7.18 -1.12
CA ILE A 67 2.17 6.00 -1.52
C ILE A 67 2.81 5.34 -2.74
N GLU A 68 3.16 6.11 -3.77
CA GLU A 68 3.83 5.61 -4.99
C GLU A 68 5.13 4.86 -4.65
N LYS A 69 6.00 5.46 -3.83
CA LYS A 69 7.25 4.82 -3.39
C LYS A 69 7.01 3.53 -2.64
N THR A 70 5.97 3.48 -1.80
CA THR A 70 5.65 2.27 -1.03
C THR A 70 5.08 1.18 -1.92
N ILE A 71 4.27 1.50 -2.93
CA ILE A 71 3.78 0.54 -3.93
C ILE A 71 4.96 -0.03 -4.72
N ARG A 72 5.85 0.82 -5.23
CA ARG A 72 7.05 0.37 -5.97
C ARG A 72 7.94 -0.54 -5.13
N SER A 73 8.09 -0.25 -3.84
CA SER A 73 8.83 -1.12 -2.93
C SER A 73 8.14 -2.47 -2.70
N ALA A 74 6.79 -2.49 -2.58
CA ALA A 74 6.03 -3.74 -2.44
C ALA A 74 6.16 -4.62 -3.68
N VAL A 75 6.08 -4.02 -4.87
CA VAL A 75 6.28 -4.72 -6.14
C VAL A 75 7.69 -5.28 -6.27
N ALA A 76 8.71 -4.50 -5.93
CA ALA A 76 10.10 -4.99 -5.96
C ALA A 76 10.31 -6.17 -5.00
N ASN A 77 9.68 -6.15 -3.82
CA ASN A 77 9.72 -7.29 -2.90
C ASN A 77 9.02 -8.52 -3.49
N LEU A 78 7.90 -8.32 -4.18
CA LEU A 78 7.16 -9.42 -4.83
C LEU A 78 8.01 -10.07 -5.94
N MET A 79 8.62 -9.27 -6.80
CA MET A 79 9.51 -9.74 -7.87
C MET A 79 10.70 -10.56 -7.33
N GLN A 80 11.25 -10.17 -6.18
CA GLN A 80 12.32 -10.94 -5.54
C GLN A 80 11.84 -12.32 -5.06
N ILE A 81 10.59 -12.41 -4.58
CA ILE A 81 9.99 -13.68 -4.15
C ILE A 81 9.72 -14.58 -5.35
N GLU A 82 9.21 -14.04 -6.44
CA GLU A 82 8.93 -14.78 -7.67
C GLU A 82 10.19 -15.20 -8.44
N GLY A 83 11.33 -14.55 -8.20
CA GLY A 83 12.55 -14.76 -8.98
C GLY A 83 12.45 -14.24 -10.42
N ASN A 84 11.39 -13.52 -10.73
CA ASN A 84 11.12 -12.95 -12.05
C ASN A 84 11.49 -11.46 -12.06
N ASN A 85 12.35 -11.06 -12.99
CA ASN A 85 12.81 -9.67 -13.09
C ASN A 85 11.95 -8.81 -14.03
N GLU A 86 10.93 -9.39 -14.66
CA GLU A 86 10.05 -8.68 -15.59
C GLU A 86 8.85 -8.11 -14.81
N PHE A 87 8.78 -6.79 -14.77
CA PHE A 87 7.67 -6.06 -14.17
C PHE A 87 6.55 -5.87 -15.18
N ASP A 88 5.46 -6.62 -15.04
CA ASP A 88 4.21 -6.32 -15.74
C ASP A 88 3.23 -5.66 -14.75
N PRO A 89 3.02 -4.32 -14.85
CA PRO A 89 2.16 -3.59 -13.94
C PRO A 89 0.69 -4.03 -13.97
N ASN A 90 0.28 -4.74 -15.00
CA ASN A 90 -1.10 -5.19 -15.17
C ASN A 90 -1.39 -6.50 -14.44
N THR A 91 -0.36 -7.23 -14.03
CA THR A 91 -0.48 -8.53 -13.37
C THR A 91 -0.68 -8.41 -11.86
N PHE A 92 -0.35 -7.25 -11.26
CA PHE A 92 -0.37 -7.08 -9.81
C PHE A 92 -1.57 -6.27 -9.34
N GLY A 93 -2.23 -6.80 -8.29
CA GLY A 93 -3.33 -6.13 -7.59
C GLY A 93 -2.91 -5.62 -6.21
N ILE A 94 -3.64 -4.63 -5.69
CA ILE A 94 -3.46 -4.15 -4.31
C ILE A 94 -4.44 -4.92 -3.43
N LYS A 95 -3.94 -5.90 -2.67
CA LYS A 95 -4.77 -6.69 -1.75
C LYS A 95 -5.19 -5.88 -0.53
N GLU A 96 -4.23 -5.24 0.13
CA GLU A 96 -4.45 -4.46 1.33
C GLU A 96 -3.65 -3.16 1.31
N ALA A 97 -4.29 -2.09 1.72
CA ALA A 97 -3.62 -0.80 1.90
C ALA A 97 -4.23 -0.08 3.11
N PHE A 98 -3.42 0.20 4.13
CA PHE A 98 -3.90 0.87 5.34
C PHE A 98 -2.85 1.80 5.94
N VAL A 99 -3.35 2.76 6.71
CA VAL A 99 -2.53 3.78 7.36
C VAL A 99 -2.83 3.83 8.85
N ASN A 100 -1.80 3.59 9.66
CA ASN A 100 -1.84 3.68 11.10
C ASN A 100 -1.32 5.05 11.57
N GLN A 101 -1.81 5.50 12.72
CA GLN A 101 -1.29 6.70 13.35
C GLN A 101 0.05 6.40 14.02
N GLY A 102 1.01 7.30 13.81
CA GLY A 102 2.29 7.29 14.51
C GLY A 102 2.31 8.28 15.67
N PRO A 103 3.46 8.41 16.34
CA PRO A 103 3.66 9.34 17.44
C PRO A 103 3.46 10.78 16.98
N VAL A 104 2.88 11.60 17.85
CA VAL A 104 2.65 13.01 17.59
C VAL A 104 3.74 13.83 18.26
N MET A 105 4.48 14.60 17.47
CA MET A 105 5.46 15.53 17.98
C MET A 105 4.76 16.80 18.47
N LYS A 106 4.94 17.11 19.76
CA LYS A 106 4.41 18.32 20.39
C LYS A 106 5.41 19.46 20.19
N ARG A 107 4.92 20.63 19.77
CA ARG A 107 5.70 21.85 19.57
C ARG A 107 4.92 23.03 20.13
N PHE A 108 5.60 24.14 20.36
CA PHE A 108 5.01 25.40 20.81
C PHE A 108 5.24 26.49 19.77
N ARG A 109 4.28 27.37 19.65
CA ARG A 109 4.38 28.59 18.87
C ARG A 109 4.00 29.77 19.75
N ALA A 110 4.78 30.86 19.67
CA ALA A 110 4.44 32.10 20.32
C ALA A 110 3.06 32.61 19.85
N ALA A 111 2.24 33.03 20.78
CA ALA A 111 0.92 33.60 20.57
C ALA A 111 0.81 34.96 21.24
N SER A 112 -0.31 35.68 21.03
CA SER A 112 -0.58 36.98 21.61
C SER A 112 -0.56 36.94 23.14
N MET A 113 -0.25 38.06 23.76
CA MET A 113 -0.22 38.26 25.24
C MET A 113 0.71 37.29 26.00
N GLY A 114 1.87 36.96 25.43
CA GLY A 114 2.86 36.09 26.08
C GLY A 114 2.42 34.62 26.23
N ARG A 115 1.32 34.20 25.59
CA ARG A 115 0.83 32.81 25.60
C ARG A 115 1.61 31.95 24.63
N ALA A 116 1.71 30.64 24.90
CA ALA A 116 2.25 29.63 24.01
C ALA A 116 1.14 28.77 23.46
N ALA A 117 0.96 28.75 22.12
CA ALA A 117 0.04 27.85 21.45
C ALA A 117 0.69 26.49 21.21
N ARG A 118 -0.04 25.42 21.52
CA ARG A 118 0.44 24.04 21.28
C ARG A 118 0.27 23.65 19.82
N LEU A 119 1.35 23.22 19.21
CA LEU A 119 1.34 22.63 17.87
C LEU A 119 1.52 21.11 17.96
N ARG A 120 0.64 20.37 17.27
CA ARG A 120 0.74 18.92 17.14
C ARG A 120 1.17 18.59 15.72
N ARG A 121 2.32 17.93 15.57
CA ARG A 121 2.82 17.42 14.28
C ARG A 121 2.64 15.92 14.25
N PRO A 122 1.54 15.42 13.66
CA PRO A 122 1.28 13.98 13.60
C PRO A 122 2.23 13.30 12.60
N SER A 123 2.52 12.03 12.87
CA SER A 123 3.15 11.13 11.94
C SER A 123 2.23 9.94 11.66
N SER A 124 2.57 9.15 10.65
CA SER A 124 1.81 7.99 10.24
C SER A 124 2.70 6.88 9.70
N HIS A 125 2.16 5.67 9.69
CA HIS A 125 2.78 4.48 9.12
C HIS A 125 1.86 3.95 8.03
N LEU A 126 2.37 3.84 6.81
CA LEU A 126 1.67 3.31 5.65
C LEU A 126 2.12 1.87 5.41
N THR A 127 1.19 0.97 5.22
CA THR A 127 1.44 -0.43 4.84
C THR A 127 0.63 -0.77 3.61
N ILE A 128 1.27 -1.40 2.64
CA ILE A 128 0.66 -1.86 1.38
C ILE A 128 1.07 -3.31 1.17
N VAL A 129 0.10 -4.14 0.81
CA VAL A 129 0.28 -5.53 0.41
C VAL A 129 -0.16 -5.66 -1.05
N VAL A 130 0.73 -6.15 -1.87
CA VAL A 130 0.51 -6.41 -3.29
C VAL A 130 0.47 -7.91 -3.51
N THR A 131 -0.40 -8.36 -4.41
CA THR A 131 -0.59 -9.77 -4.76
C THR A 131 -0.53 -9.96 -6.26
N THR A 132 -0.11 -11.15 -6.69
CA THR A 132 -0.34 -11.64 -8.06
C THR A 132 -1.79 -12.09 -8.18
N GLU A 133 -2.51 -11.58 -9.17
CA GLU A 133 -3.86 -12.07 -9.52
C GLU A 133 -3.78 -13.32 -10.37
#